data_850bf7dd4535328b3f3b13dae01a2533
#
_entry.id   850bf7dd4535328b3f3b13dae01a2533
#
_cell.length_a   1.000
_cell.length_b   1.000
_cell.length_c   1.000
_cell.angle_alpha   90.00
_cell.angle_beta   90.00
_cell.angle_gamma   90.00
#
_symmetry.space_group_name_H-M   'P 1'
#
loop_
_entity.id
_entity.type
_entity.pdbx_description
1 polymer ?
#
loop_
_entity_poly.entity_id
_entity_poly.type
_entity_poly.pdbx_seq_one_letter_code
_entity_poly.pdbx_strand_id
1 'polypeptide(L)'
;MRPPIYTVSWDGPGTISTMAHPPGGALLEPFFRRLRDAGVDVLVSAQTDDERIECDLTEQAAVAEAVGLTYVGIPIEDRTAPLDSFDFGPIESVHELYRRGAHVVLHCWAGIGRSSLLAAMLLGMDGVEPTEAWRLISEARGFSVPDTGEQSDWLETWWAARAGRFHVER
;
A
#
# COMPACT_ATOMS: atom_id res chain seq x y z
N MET A 1 -19.20 -1.82 -12.57
CA MET A 1 -18.99 -1.08 -11.30
C MET A 1 -17.51 -0.94 -11.07
N ARG A 2 -17.03 0.28 -10.81
CA ARG A 2 -15.60 0.50 -10.49
C ARG A 2 -15.27 -0.14 -9.14
N PRO A 3 -14.09 -0.73 -8.97
CA PRO A 3 -13.66 -1.22 -7.67
C PRO A 3 -13.54 -0.04 -6.67
N PRO A 4 -13.81 -0.27 -5.39
CA PRO A 4 -13.75 0.77 -4.36
C PRO A 4 -12.29 1.06 -3.96
N ILE A 5 -11.56 1.74 -4.83
CA ILE A 5 -10.20 2.20 -4.56
C ILE A 5 -10.18 3.69 -4.29
N TYR A 6 -9.30 4.11 -3.39
CA TYR A 6 -9.12 5.49 -2.96
C TYR A 6 -7.80 6.02 -3.51
N THR A 7 -7.87 6.73 -4.62
CA THR A 7 -6.70 7.20 -5.35
C THR A 7 -6.17 8.49 -4.76
N VAL A 8 -4.89 8.49 -4.40
CA VAL A 8 -4.20 9.66 -3.86
C VAL A 8 -4.01 10.70 -4.97
N SER A 9 -4.42 11.94 -4.72
CA SER A 9 -4.22 13.07 -5.64
C SER A 9 -2.80 13.61 -5.49
N TRP A 10 -1.87 13.02 -6.23
CA TRP A 10 -0.45 13.37 -6.23
C TRP A 10 0.10 13.33 -7.65
N ASP A 11 0.83 14.37 -8.04
CA ASP A 11 1.44 14.47 -9.38
C ASP A 11 2.81 13.77 -9.38
N GLY A 12 2.78 12.46 -9.30
CA GLY A 12 3.95 11.59 -9.32
C GLY A 12 4.08 10.79 -10.61
N PRO A 13 5.14 9.98 -10.73
CA PRO A 13 5.40 9.19 -11.95
C PRO A 13 4.36 8.09 -12.20
N GLY A 14 3.78 7.54 -11.14
CA GLY A 14 2.74 6.51 -11.17
C GLY A 14 1.50 6.95 -10.40
N THR A 15 0.65 5.98 -10.08
CA THR A 15 -0.58 6.19 -9.31
C THR A 15 -0.57 5.34 -8.05
N ILE A 16 -0.98 5.90 -6.92
CA ILE A 16 -1.10 5.21 -5.63
C ILE A 16 -2.56 5.23 -5.20
N SER A 17 -3.10 4.07 -4.85
CA SER A 17 -4.45 3.93 -4.29
C SER A 17 -4.44 2.98 -3.12
N THR A 18 -5.37 3.16 -2.20
CA THR A 18 -5.63 2.23 -1.10
C THR A 18 -7.03 1.62 -1.23
N MET A 19 -7.25 0.49 -0.59
CA MET A 19 -8.57 -0.14 -0.48
C MET A 19 -8.65 -1.04 0.75
N ALA A 20 -9.86 -1.41 1.17
CA ALA A 20 -10.07 -2.53 2.08
C ALA A 20 -9.69 -3.85 1.39
N HIS A 21 -9.60 -4.95 2.15
CA HIS A 21 -9.32 -6.25 1.55
C HIS A 21 -10.35 -6.62 0.46
N PRO A 22 -9.93 -7.31 -0.60
CA PRO A 22 -10.85 -7.76 -1.64
C PRO A 22 -11.83 -8.82 -1.09
N PRO A 23 -12.94 -9.10 -1.77
CA PRO A 23 -13.78 -10.23 -1.43
C PRO A 23 -13.03 -11.54 -1.68
N GLY A 24 -13.22 -12.51 -0.79
CA GLY A 24 -12.61 -13.84 -0.92
C GLY A 24 -13.40 -14.80 -1.80
N GLY A 25 -12.89 -16.01 -1.90
CA GLY A 25 -13.54 -17.13 -2.60
C GLY A 25 -13.84 -16.84 -4.07
N ALA A 26 -15.01 -17.24 -4.51
CA ALA A 26 -15.43 -17.15 -5.92
C ALA A 26 -15.52 -15.71 -6.46
N LEU A 27 -15.56 -14.71 -5.60
CA LEU A 27 -15.64 -13.30 -6.00
C LEU A 27 -14.26 -12.67 -6.25
N LEU A 28 -13.19 -13.34 -5.85
CA LEU A 28 -11.83 -12.80 -5.91
C LEU A 28 -11.37 -12.54 -7.35
N GLU A 29 -11.45 -13.53 -8.22
CA GLU A 29 -11.00 -13.39 -9.61
C GLU A 29 -11.79 -12.32 -10.37
N PRO A 30 -13.14 -12.29 -10.35
CA PRO A 30 -13.89 -11.19 -10.96
C PRO A 30 -13.53 -9.82 -10.41
N PHE A 31 -13.22 -9.72 -9.13
CA PHE A 31 -12.79 -8.47 -8.50
C PHE A 31 -11.41 -8.03 -9.03
N PHE A 32 -10.44 -8.92 -9.10
CA PHE A 32 -9.12 -8.61 -9.63
C PHE A 32 -9.13 -8.26 -11.13
N ARG A 33 -9.98 -8.89 -11.91
CA ARG A 33 -10.21 -8.48 -13.31
C ARG A 33 -10.69 -7.03 -13.39
N ARG A 34 -11.63 -6.62 -12.53
CA ARG A 34 -12.07 -5.21 -12.48
C ARG A 34 -10.96 -4.24 -12.07
N LEU A 35 -10.06 -4.64 -11.16
CA LEU A 35 -8.87 -3.84 -10.84
C LEU A 35 -7.99 -3.68 -12.09
N ARG A 36 -7.73 -4.78 -12.78
CA ARG A 36 -6.91 -4.76 -14.01
C ARG A 36 -7.54 -3.89 -15.10
N ASP A 37 -8.84 -4.03 -15.32
CA ASP A 37 -9.61 -3.23 -16.29
C ASP A 37 -9.65 -1.73 -15.91
N ALA A 38 -9.54 -1.40 -14.64
CA ALA A 38 -9.40 -0.03 -14.13
C ALA A 38 -7.97 0.54 -14.26
N GLY A 39 -7.04 -0.22 -14.81
CA GLY A 39 -5.67 0.21 -15.05
C GLY A 39 -4.70 -0.05 -13.90
N VAL A 40 -5.08 -0.87 -12.91
CA VAL A 40 -4.18 -1.29 -11.83
C VAL A 40 -3.14 -2.27 -12.37
N ASP A 41 -1.90 -2.09 -11.98
CA ASP A 41 -0.75 -2.91 -12.39
C ASP A 41 -0.21 -3.75 -11.23
N VAL A 42 -0.18 -3.19 -10.03
CA VAL A 42 0.43 -3.79 -8.84
C VAL A 42 -0.57 -3.85 -7.69
N LEU A 43 -0.70 -5.02 -7.09
CA LEU A 43 -1.48 -5.24 -5.88
C LEU A 43 -0.56 -5.56 -4.72
N VAL A 44 -0.61 -4.74 -3.67
CA VAL A 44 0.16 -4.94 -2.44
C VAL A 44 -0.78 -5.34 -1.31
N SER A 45 -0.48 -6.45 -0.66
CA SER A 45 -1.22 -6.92 0.53
C SER A 45 -0.37 -6.77 1.78
N ALA A 46 -0.87 -6.06 2.77
CA ALA A 46 -0.26 -5.96 4.09
C ALA A 46 -0.81 -7.00 5.09
N GLN A 47 -1.69 -7.90 4.66
CA GLN A 47 -2.28 -8.92 5.50
C GLN A 47 -1.26 -9.97 5.93
N THR A 48 -1.39 -10.43 7.17
CA THR A 48 -0.72 -11.63 7.67
C THR A 48 -1.34 -12.92 7.09
N ASP A 49 -0.67 -14.04 7.26
CA ASP A 49 -1.17 -15.33 6.79
C ASP A 49 -2.50 -15.71 7.43
N ASP A 50 -2.65 -15.45 8.74
CA ASP A 50 -3.88 -15.72 9.48
C ASP A 50 -5.05 -14.89 8.93
N GLU A 51 -4.81 -13.60 8.67
CA GLU A 51 -5.83 -12.73 8.06
C GLU A 51 -6.24 -13.19 6.66
N ARG A 52 -5.29 -13.69 5.86
CA ARG A 52 -5.60 -14.23 4.53
C ARG A 52 -6.48 -15.48 4.60
N ILE A 53 -6.23 -16.34 5.60
CA ILE A 53 -7.07 -17.51 5.86
C ILE A 53 -8.48 -17.05 6.27
N GLU A 54 -8.58 -16.13 7.23
CA GLU A 54 -9.85 -15.61 7.74
C GLU A 54 -10.71 -14.94 6.67
N CYS A 55 -10.08 -14.23 5.73
CA CYS A 55 -10.76 -13.54 4.63
C CYS A 55 -10.98 -14.40 3.38
N ASP A 56 -10.60 -15.69 3.40
CA ASP A 56 -10.63 -16.58 2.22
C ASP A 56 -9.80 -16.00 1.04
N LEU A 57 -8.59 -15.55 1.35
CA LEU A 57 -7.66 -14.88 0.43
C LEU A 57 -6.32 -15.62 0.28
N THR A 58 -6.25 -16.88 0.65
CA THR A 58 -5.02 -17.68 0.54
C THR A 58 -4.50 -17.77 -0.88
N GLU A 59 -5.40 -17.75 -1.87
CA GLU A 59 -5.08 -17.81 -3.30
C GLU A 59 -4.88 -16.46 -3.96
N GLN A 60 -4.89 -15.36 -3.19
CA GLN A 60 -4.88 -14.01 -3.79
C GLN A 60 -3.66 -13.74 -4.66
N ALA A 61 -2.48 -14.25 -4.30
CA ALA A 61 -1.27 -14.09 -5.11
C ALA A 61 -1.41 -14.77 -6.49
N ALA A 62 -1.80 -16.04 -6.50
CA ALA A 62 -1.96 -16.81 -7.72
C ALA A 62 -3.06 -16.24 -8.62
N VAL A 63 -4.19 -15.82 -8.04
CA VAL A 63 -5.31 -15.22 -8.78
C VAL A 63 -4.93 -13.86 -9.36
N ALA A 64 -4.21 -13.02 -8.60
CA ALA A 64 -3.71 -11.73 -9.08
C ALA A 64 -2.79 -11.90 -10.29
N GLU A 65 -1.81 -12.79 -10.19
CA GLU A 65 -0.89 -13.08 -11.29
C GLU A 65 -1.61 -13.63 -12.52
N ALA A 66 -2.59 -14.52 -12.33
CA ALA A 66 -3.36 -15.10 -13.41
C ALA A 66 -4.18 -14.06 -14.22
N VAL A 67 -4.58 -12.96 -13.59
CA VAL A 67 -5.28 -11.86 -14.29
C VAL A 67 -4.33 -10.75 -14.77
N GLY A 68 -3.02 -10.91 -14.57
CA GLY A 68 -2.01 -9.96 -15.05
C GLY A 68 -1.68 -8.82 -14.09
N LEU A 69 -1.99 -8.97 -12.80
CA LEU A 69 -1.53 -8.08 -11.73
C LEU A 69 -0.19 -8.58 -11.18
N THR A 70 0.73 -7.69 -10.90
CA THR A 70 1.91 -8.01 -10.08
C THR A 70 1.49 -8.02 -8.61
N TYR A 71 1.68 -9.14 -7.91
CA TYR A 71 1.33 -9.27 -6.49
C TYR A 71 2.58 -9.15 -5.61
N VAL A 72 2.47 -8.34 -4.55
CA VAL A 72 3.54 -8.20 -3.54
C VAL A 72 2.93 -8.30 -2.14
N GLY A 73 3.37 -9.28 -1.36
CA GLY A 73 3.00 -9.42 0.06
C GLY A 73 3.99 -8.68 0.95
N ILE A 74 3.48 -7.81 1.81
CA ILE A 74 4.25 -7.07 2.82
C ILE A 74 3.50 -7.17 4.15
N PRO A 75 3.57 -8.33 4.84
CA PRO A 75 2.77 -8.57 6.04
C PRO A 75 3.20 -7.66 7.19
N ILE A 76 2.22 -6.99 7.78
CA ILE A 76 2.33 -6.19 8.98
C ILE A 76 1.18 -6.60 9.89
N GLU A 77 1.43 -6.85 11.17
CA GLU A 77 0.38 -7.15 12.15
C GLU A 77 -0.64 -6.01 12.23
N ASP A 78 -1.91 -6.38 12.36
CA ASP A 78 -2.99 -5.38 12.39
C ASP A 78 -2.78 -4.34 13.50
N ARG A 79 -3.07 -3.08 13.17
CA ARG A 79 -2.96 -1.91 14.04
C ARG A 79 -1.53 -1.62 14.56
N THR A 80 -0.50 -2.24 13.98
CA THR A 80 0.90 -2.01 14.32
C THR A 80 1.66 -1.31 13.19
N ALA A 81 2.89 -0.93 13.50
CA ALA A 81 3.89 -0.49 12.53
C ALA A 81 4.88 -1.62 12.22
N PRO A 82 5.70 -1.48 11.17
CA PRO A 82 6.76 -2.45 10.88
C PRO A 82 7.72 -2.65 12.06
N LEU A 83 8.12 -3.89 12.26
CA LEU A 83 9.15 -4.24 13.26
C LEU A 83 10.55 -3.82 12.81
N ASP A 84 11.52 -3.82 13.73
CA ASP A 84 12.92 -3.52 13.41
C ASP A 84 13.52 -4.49 12.37
N SER A 85 12.98 -5.71 12.30
CA SER A 85 13.34 -6.74 11.32
C SER A 85 12.65 -6.60 9.97
N PHE A 86 11.91 -5.51 9.74
CA PHE A 86 11.14 -5.30 8.51
C PHE A 86 12.06 -5.31 7.28
N ASP A 87 11.70 -6.15 6.31
CA ASP A 87 12.38 -6.19 5.02
C ASP A 87 11.84 -5.10 4.10
N PHE A 88 12.67 -4.12 3.78
CA PHE A 88 12.32 -3.02 2.87
C PHE A 88 12.38 -3.42 1.40
N GLY A 89 13.00 -4.54 1.04
CA GLY A 89 13.15 -4.97 -0.35
C GLY A 89 11.84 -4.99 -1.14
N PRO A 90 10.76 -5.61 -0.62
CA PRO A 90 9.47 -5.63 -1.32
C PRO A 90 8.88 -4.25 -1.58
N ILE A 91 8.87 -3.34 -0.62
CA ILE A 91 8.32 -1.99 -0.83
C ILE A 91 9.20 -1.14 -1.76
N GLU A 92 10.52 -1.33 -1.73
CA GLU A 92 11.44 -0.69 -2.68
C GLU A 92 11.20 -1.17 -4.10
N SER A 93 10.95 -2.47 -4.30
CA SER A 93 10.58 -3.02 -5.61
C SER A 93 9.24 -2.46 -6.12
N VAL A 94 8.26 -2.28 -5.24
CA VAL A 94 6.98 -1.62 -5.57
C VAL A 94 7.22 -0.16 -5.97
N HIS A 95 8.08 0.54 -5.25
CA HIS A 95 8.43 1.93 -5.57
C HIS A 95 9.09 2.06 -6.96
N GLU A 96 9.96 1.12 -7.34
CA GLU A 96 10.53 1.10 -8.69
C GLU A 96 9.46 0.95 -9.78
N LEU A 97 8.47 0.07 -9.59
CA LEU A 97 7.35 -0.09 -10.51
C LEU A 97 6.50 1.19 -10.58
N TYR A 98 6.19 1.78 -9.44
CA TYR A 98 5.50 3.06 -9.35
C TYR A 98 6.25 4.16 -10.11
N ARG A 99 7.57 4.26 -9.95
CA ARG A 99 8.39 5.23 -10.68
C ARG A 99 8.43 5.02 -12.19
N ARG A 100 8.13 3.82 -12.66
CA ARG A 100 7.97 3.49 -14.08
C ARG A 100 6.56 3.74 -14.61
N GLY A 101 5.68 4.32 -13.79
CA GLY A 101 4.32 4.71 -14.17
C GLY A 101 3.24 3.72 -13.76
N ALA A 102 3.55 2.70 -12.96
CA ALA A 102 2.55 1.72 -12.53
C ALA A 102 1.49 2.34 -11.61
N HIS A 103 0.27 1.84 -11.71
CA HIS A 103 -0.78 2.06 -10.74
C HIS A 103 -0.70 0.99 -9.65
N VAL A 104 -0.34 1.41 -8.46
CA VAL A 104 -0.19 0.55 -7.27
C VAL A 104 -1.43 0.68 -6.40
N VAL A 105 -2.07 -0.43 -6.06
CA VAL A 105 -3.15 -0.51 -5.07
C VAL A 105 -2.67 -1.28 -3.86
N LEU A 106 -2.81 -0.68 -2.67
CA LEU A 106 -2.40 -1.29 -1.42
C LEU A 106 -3.64 -1.58 -0.56
N HIS A 107 -3.71 -2.78 -0.02
CA HIS A 107 -4.77 -3.15 0.92
C HIS A 107 -4.23 -3.77 2.20
N CYS A 108 -5.06 -3.73 3.23
CA CYS A 108 -4.88 -4.46 4.47
C CYS A 108 -6.22 -5.09 4.88
N TRP A 109 -6.72 -4.91 6.08
CA TRP A 109 -8.08 -5.32 6.46
C TRP A 109 -9.10 -4.25 6.04
N ALA A 110 -9.07 -3.09 6.68
CA ALA A 110 -10.04 -2.02 6.47
C ALA A 110 -9.61 -0.98 5.42
N GLY A 111 -8.36 -1.00 4.97
CA GLY A 111 -7.81 0.02 4.08
C GLY A 111 -7.59 1.37 4.77
N ILE A 112 -7.23 1.36 6.06
CA ILE A 112 -7.09 2.56 6.88
C ILE A 112 -5.66 2.73 7.42
N GLY A 113 -5.14 1.72 8.12
CA GLY A 113 -3.86 1.81 8.84
C GLY A 113 -2.66 1.38 8.01
N ARG A 114 -2.45 0.08 7.87
CA ARG A 114 -1.26 -0.51 7.24
C ARG A 114 -1.13 -0.17 5.75
N SER A 115 -2.22 -0.23 5.01
CA SER A 115 -2.23 0.16 3.59
C SER A 115 -1.90 1.64 3.41
N SER A 116 -2.40 2.51 4.28
CA SER A 116 -2.06 3.94 4.26
C SER A 116 -0.62 4.20 4.66
N LEU A 117 -0.08 3.43 5.63
CA LEU A 117 1.33 3.52 6.00
C LEU A 117 2.25 3.15 4.84
N LEU A 118 1.97 2.05 4.14
CA LEU A 118 2.75 1.65 2.97
C LEU A 118 2.61 2.67 1.81
N ALA A 119 1.42 3.24 1.61
CA ALA A 119 1.22 4.32 0.65
C ALA A 119 2.04 5.57 1.02
N ALA A 120 2.07 5.93 2.31
CA ALA A 120 2.87 7.04 2.81
C ALA A 120 4.38 6.81 2.66
N MET A 121 4.83 5.55 2.80
CA MET A 121 6.22 5.19 2.51
C MET A 121 6.57 5.41 1.04
N LEU A 122 5.70 5.01 0.10
CA LEU A 122 5.92 5.25 -1.34
C LEU A 122 6.03 6.74 -1.64
N LEU A 123 5.13 7.56 -1.10
CA LEU A 123 5.19 9.01 -1.21
C LEU A 123 6.47 9.58 -0.58
N GLY A 124 6.85 9.07 0.58
CA GLY A 124 8.07 9.47 1.29
C GLY A 124 9.34 9.13 0.51
N MET A 125 9.37 8.01 -0.21
CA MET A 125 10.49 7.67 -1.10
C MET A 125 10.65 8.67 -2.25
N ASP A 126 9.58 9.36 -2.63
CA ASP A 126 9.60 10.45 -3.60
C ASP A 126 9.78 11.84 -2.97
N GLY A 127 10.07 11.91 -1.68
CA GLY A 127 10.39 13.16 -0.97
C GLY A 127 9.20 13.87 -0.35
N VAL A 128 8.02 13.25 -0.28
CA VAL A 128 6.85 13.80 0.40
C VAL A 128 7.00 13.64 1.91
N GLU A 129 6.93 14.74 2.65
CA GLU A 129 7.02 14.71 4.12
C GLU A 129 5.82 13.95 4.74
N PRO A 130 6.00 13.32 5.92
CA PRO A 130 4.95 12.53 6.57
C PRO A 130 3.62 13.26 6.75
N THR A 131 3.63 14.49 7.22
CA THR A 131 2.42 15.30 7.42
C THR A 131 1.65 15.49 6.11
N GLU A 132 2.35 15.78 5.02
CA GLU A 132 1.72 15.92 3.71
C GLU A 132 1.25 14.59 3.14
N ALA A 133 2.01 13.52 3.32
CA ALA A 133 1.59 12.18 2.91
C ALA A 133 0.29 11.76 3.61
N TRP A 134 0.18 11.94 4.92
CA TRP A 134 -1.04 11.66 5.67
C TRP A 134 -2.22 12.52 5.21
N ARG A 135 -1.98 13.80 4.91
CA ARG A 135 -3.01 14.70 4.39
C ARG A 135 -3.57 14.21 3.06
N LEU A 136 -2.71 13.88 2.11
CA LEU A 136 -3.08 13.41 0.77
C LEU A 136 -3.87 12.10 0.83
N ILE A 137 -3.43 11.14 1.65
CA ILE A 137 -4.09 9.84 1.79
C ILE A 137 -5.43 10.00 2.52
N SER A 138 -5.50 10.84 3.55
CA SER A 138 -6.74 11.13 4.29
C SER A 138 -7.78 11.78 3.39
N GLU A 139 -7.40 12.72 2.55
CA GLU A 139 -8.30 13.34 1.57
C GLU A 139 -8.85 12.30 0.60
N ALA A 140 -8.01 11.44 0.06
CA ALA A 140 -8.44 10.37 -0.84
C ALA A 140 -9.39 9.39 -0.15
N ARG A 141 -9.12 9.05 1.10
CA ARG A 141 -9.91 8.09 1.89
C ARG A 141 -11.22 8.68 2.40
N GLY A 142 -11.30 10.00 2.59
CA GLY A 142 -12.46 10.73 3.10
C GLY A 142 -12.53 10.82 4.62
N PHE A 143 -11.50 10.39 5.33
CA PHE A 143 -11.33 10.56 6.78
C PHE A 143 -9.86 10.43 7.18
N SER A 144 -9.56 10.78 8.43
CA SER A 144 -8.20 10.78 8.95
C SER A 144 -7.58 9.38 9.01
N VAL A 145 -6.37 9.23 8.46
CA VAL A 145 -5.52 8.05 8.57
C VAL A 145 -4.16 8.48 9.15
N PRO A 146 -3.36 7.60 9.74
CA PRO A 146 -3.55 6.16 9.92
C PRO A 146 -4.47 5.79 11.08
N ASP A 147 -4.53 4.47 11.38
CA ASP A 147 -5.36 3.90 12.45
C ASP A 147 -4.83 4.23 13.85
N THR A 148 -3.51 4.28 14.01
CA THR A 148 -2.85 4.38 15.32
C THR A 148 -1.74 5.44 15.33
N GLY A 149 -1.46 5.97 16.53
CA GLY A 149 -0.31 6.85 16.75
C GLY A 149 1.03 6.16 16.50
N GLU A 150 1.13 4.86 16.80
CA GLU A 150 2.33 4.06 16.53
C GLU A 150 2.71 4.06 15.04
N GLN A 151 1.73 3.92 14.15
CA GLN A 151 1.96 3.98 12.71
C GLN A 151 2.43 5.37 12.26
N SER A 152 1.85 6.41 12.82
CA SER A 152 2.25 7.79 12.54
C SER A 152 3.67 8.08 13.03
N ASP A 153 3.99 7.72 14.26
CA ASP A 153 5.32 7.92 14.87
C ASP A 153 6.41 7.12 14.14
N TRP A 154 6.06 5.90 13.70
CA TRP A 154 6.98 5.07 12.93
C TRP A 154 7.37 5.74 11.61
N LEU A 155 6.41 6.31 10.88
CA LEU A 155 6.66 7.00 9.61
C LEU A 155 7.57 8.21 9.81
N GLU A 156 7.33 9.01 10.85
CA GLU A 156 8.16 10.16 11.20
C GLU A 156 9.62 9.74 11.45
N THR A 157 9.81 8.68 12.24
CA THR A 157 11.14 8.15 12.56
C THR A 157 11.84 7.61 11.32
N TRP A 158 11.14 6.84 10.50
CA TRP A 158 11.67 6.32 9.25
C TRP A 158 12.06 7.43 8.26
N TRP A 159 11.20 8.43 8.13
CA TRP A 159 11.45 9.60 7.28
C TRP A 159 12.69 10.38 7.74
N ALA A 160 12.79 10.68 9.01
CA ALA A 160 13.92 11.42 9.58
C ALA A 160 15.26 10.70 9.36
N ALA A 161 15.29 9.38 9.54
CA ALA A 161 16.47 8.57 9.28
C ALA A 161 16.87 8.55 7.79
N ARG A 162 15.88 8.57 6.90
CA ARG A 162 16.07 8.60 5.45
C ARG A 162 16.53 9.98 4.96
N ALA A 163 15.92 11.06 5.45
CA ALA A 163 16.29 12.44 5.13
C ALA A 163 17.73 12.76 5.54
N GLY A 164 18.21 12.22 6.66
CA GLY A 164 19.59 12.34 7.11
C GLY A 164 20.62 11.76 6.13
N ARG A 165 20.26 10.76 5.34
CA ARG A 165 21.15 10.16 4.33
C ARG A 165 21.34 11.07 3.10
N PHE A 166 20.33 11.85 2.74
CA PHE A 166 20.41 12.78 1.61
C PHE A 166 21.29 14.02 1.89
N HIS A 167 21.58 14.31 3.18
CA HIS A 167 22.44 15.44 3.56
C HIS A 167 23.93 15.09 3.59
N VAL A 168 24.28 13.80 3.52
CA VAL A 168 25.68 13.33 3.55
C VAL A 168 26.29 13.21 2.15
N GLU A 169 25.48 13.19 1.10
CA GLU A 169 25.93 13.03 -0.29
C GLU A 169 26.02 14.34 -1.09
N ARG A 170 26.10 15.50 -0.39
CA ARG A 170 26.32 16.82 -1.03
C ARG A 170 27.69 17.38 -0.71
#